data_0db9b0db139ca1f91782ce2466db577c
#
_entry.id   0db9b0db139ca1f91782ce2466db577c
#
_cell.length_a   1.000
_cell.length_b   1.000
_cell.length_c   1.000
_cell.angle_alpha   90.00
_cell.angle_beta   90.00
_cell.angle_gamma   90.00
#
_symmetry.space_group_name_H-M   'P 1'
#
loop_
_entity.id
_entity.type
_entity.pdbx_description
1 polymer ?
#
loop_
_entity_poly.entity_id
_entity_poly.type
_entity_poly.pdbx_seq_one_letter_code
_entity_poly.pdbx_strand_id
1 'polypeptide(L)'
;MSDADVTPVLEVRNLKKSFGKVEALKGVSFEVHKGDVLGLLGDNGAGKSTLIKIIAGNHRADDGEIYLEGKRVEFTSPAESRAAGIETVYQNSPVCENASVSANFFIGRELCGRFPMFHVLKERAMQKETRKVMTDMVINVPSVKTQVGLLSGGQRQAIVLGRFFHWGGKLALLDEPFAALGVAESKNGLRFIKELGSRGLPIVLITHNIEYALQVANKFVILRHGLVAGKGLIADVTADELVSMITGAINV
;
A
#
# COMPACT_ATOMS: atom_id res chain seq x y z
N MET A 1 20.84 13.35 -16.89
CA MET A 1 19.88 12.58 -17.69
C MET A 1 18.52 13.00 -17.17
N SER A 2 17.71 13.66 -17.98
CA SER A 2 16.39 14.16 -17.58
C SER A 2 15.43 12.97 -17.33
N ASP A 3 14.63 13.02 -16.27
CA ASP A 3 13.61 12.01 -15.88
C ASP A 3 12.53 11.74 -16.95
N ALA A 4 12.65 12.33 -18.13
CA ALA A 4 11.62 12.32 -19.18
C ALA A 4 11.56 11.04 -20.03
N ASP A 5 12.48 10.06 -19.83
CA ASP A 5 12.60 8.90 -20.73
C ASP A 5 12.36 7.53 -20.04
N VAL A 6 11.98 7.53 -18.77
CA VAL A 6 11.71 6.28 -18.03
C VAL A 6 10.22 6.08 -17.88
N THR A 7 9.68 5.04 -18.54
CA THR A 7 8.27 4.64 -18.42
C THR A 7 7.88 4.48 -16.95
N PRO A 8 6.85 5.18 -16.45
CA PRO A 8 6.39 5.03 -15.07
C PRO A 8 5.87 3.61 -14.82
N VAL A 9 6.05 3.11 -13.61
CA VAL A 9 5.48 1.82 -13.20
C VAL A 9 3.97 1.92 -13.04
N LEU A 10 3.49 3.03 -12.45
CA LEU A 10 2.06 3.36 -12.40
C LEU A 10 1.87 4.76 -12.98
N GLU A 11 0.90 4.88 -13.89
CA GLU A 11 0.43 6.17 -14.37
C GLU A 11 -1.09 6.21 -14.30
N VAL A 12 -1.60 7.25 -13.70
CA VAL A 12 -3.04 7.54 -13.56
C VAL A 12 -3.34 8.82 -14.35
N ARG A 13 -4.27 8.74 -15.28
CA ARG A 13 -4.65 9.85 -16.18
C ARG A 13 -6.11 10.20 -16.01
N ASN A 14 -6.40 11.42 -15.56
CA ASN A 14 -7.72 12.02 -15.49
C ASN A 14 -8.80 11.15 -14.85
N LEU A 15 -8.44 10.42 -13.77
CA LEU A 15 -9.31 9.43 -13.17
C LEU A 15 -10.48 10.08 -12.44
N LYS A 16 -11.71 9.66 -12.78
CA LYS A 16 -12.95 10.16 -12.20
C LYS A 16 -13.75 9.04 -11.55
N LYS A 17 -14.44 9.38 -10.45
CA LYS A 17 -15.35 8.47 -9.76
C LYS A 17 -16.41 9.21 -8.99
N SER A 18 -17.65 8.78 -9.18
CA SER A 18 -18.81 9.29 -8.45
C SER A 18 -19.56 8.15 -7.75
N PHE A 19 -20.14 8.45 -6.61
CA PHE A 19 -21.05 7.58 -5.88
C PHE A 19 -22.37 8.34 -5.69
N GLY A 20 -23.34 8.05 -6.56
CA GLY A 20 -24.57 8.83 -6.65
C GLY A 20 -24.28 10.28 -7.00
N LYS A 21 -24.59 11.22 -6.08
CA LYS A 21 -24.35 12.67 -6.29
C LYS A 21 -22.99 13.14 -5.79
N VAL A 22 -22.18 12.24 -5.18
CA VAL A 22 -20.88 12.61 -4.62
C VAL A 22 -19.78 12.28 -5.60
N GLU A 23 -19.13 13.31 -6.16
CA GLU A 23 -17.94 13.16 -6.99
C GLU A 23 -16.71 12.96 -6.09
N ALA A 24 -16.29 11.71 -5.91
CA ALA A 24 -15.15 11.35 -5.08
C ALA A 24 -13.80 11.63 -5.75
N LEU A 25 -13.71 11.50 -7.08
CA LEU A 25 -12.55 11.87 -7.91
C LEU A 25 -13.02 12.67 -9.12
N LYS A 26 -12.32 13.76 -9.42
CA LYS A 26 -12.72 14.76 -10.42
C LYS A 26 -11.67 14.95 -11.53
N GLY A 27 -10.86 13.92 -11.81
CA GLY A 27 -9.80 13.97 -12.81
C GLY A 27 -8.41 13.98 -12.21
N VAL A 28 -8.14 12.96 -11.38
CA VAL A 28 -6.83 12.78 -10.72
C VAL A 28 -5.81 12.24 -11.70
N SER A 29 -4.62 12.87 -11.75
CA SER A 29 -3.49 12.45 -12.60
C SER A 29 -2.17 12.52 -11.83
N PHE A 30 -1.42 11.40 -11.83
CA PHE A 30 -0.08 11.32 -11.25
C PHE A 30 0.66 10.10 -11.79
N GLU A 31 1.95 10.04 -11.52
CA GLU A 31 2.87 8.98 -11.95
C GLU A 31 3.72 8.50 -10.78
N VAL A 32 4.09 7.21 -10.82
CA VAL A 32 5.01 6.58 -9.85
C VAL A 32 6.07 5.82 -10.64
N HIS A 33 7.33 6.18 -10.44
CA HIS A 33 8.45 5.54 -11.10
C HIS A 33 9.12 4.49 -10.20
N LYS A 34 9.99 3.70 -10.77
CA LYS A 34 10.78 2.72 -10.02
C LYS A 34 11.59 3.40 -8.92
N GLY A 35 11.43 2.92 -7.68
CA GLY A 35 12.10 3.50 -6.51
C GLY A 35 11.41 4.71 -5.90
N ASP A 36 10.31 5.20 -6.49
CA ASP A 36 9.51 6.24 -5.86
C ASP A 36 8.79 5.70 -4.61
N VAL A 37 8.88 6.45 -3.54
CA VAL A 37 7.97 6.36 -2.42
C VAL A 37 7.10 7.61 -2.47
N LEU A 38 5.90 7.46 -3.05
CA LEU A 38 4.95 8.54 -3.22
C LEU A 38 4.07 8.68 -1.99
N GLY A 39 4.15 9.79 -1.26
CA GLY A 39 3.18 10.16 -0.23
C GLY A 39 1.89 10.68 -0.86
N LEU A 40 0.80 9.90 -0.75
CA LEU A 40 -0.54 10.36 -1.16
C LEU A 40 -1.24 10.95 0.06
N LEU A 41 -1.22 12.27 0.14
CA LEU A 41 -1.66 13.05 1.28
C LEU A 41 -3.03 13.69 1.03
N GLY A 42 -3.66 14.20 2.08
CA GLY A 42 -4.94 14.91 2.01
C GLY A 42 -5.82 14.60 3.20
N ASP A 43 -6.86 15.40 3.40
CA ASP A 43 -7.80 15.25 4.50
C ASP A 43 -8.75 14.05 4.34
N ASN A 44 -9.52 13.75 5.36
CA ASN A 44 -10.58 12.74 5.29
C ASN A 44 -11.62 13.16 4.24
N GLY A 45 -12.05 12.19 3.41
CA GLY A 45 -12.97 12.48 2.31
C GLY A 45 -12.32 13.11 1.06
N ALA A 46 -11.00 13.33 1.01
CA ALA A 46 -10.32 13.88 -0.15
C ALA A 46 -10.31 12.99 -1.40
N GLY A 47 -10.68 11.69 -1.27
CA GLY A 47 -10.72 10.74 -2.38
C GLY A 47 -9.60 9.68 -2.36
N LYS A 48 -8.67 9.74 -1.40
CA LYS A 48 -7.49 8.84 -1.32
C LYS A 48 -7.86 7.36 -1.36
N SER A 49 -8.73 6.92 -0.44
CA SER A 49 -9.15 5.51 -0.38
C SER A 49 -9.97 5.07 -1.60
N THR A 50 -10.72 5.99 -2.24
CA THR A 50 -11.41 5.71 -3.50
C THR A 50 -10.40 5.45 -4.61
N LEU A 51 -9.38 6.30 -4.74
CA LEU A 51 -8.31 6.16 -5.71
C LEU A 51 -7.60 4.81 -5.57
N ILE A 52 -7.18 4.45 -4.34
CA ILE A 52 -6.53 3.17 -4.08
C ILE A 52 -7.44 1.98 -4.38
N LYS A 53 -8.72 2.06 -4.01
CA LYS A 53 -9.68 0.99 -4.31
C LYS A 53 -9.88 0.77 -5.80
N ILE A 54 -9.76 1.82 -6.62
CA ILE A 54 -9.81 1.68 -8.08
C ILE A 54 -8.55 1.01 -8.60
N ILE A 55 -7.36 1.47 -8.19
CA ILE A 55 -6.08 0.88 -8.63
C ILE A 55 -5.98 -0.58 -8.16
N ALA A 56 -6.50 -0.89 -6.97
CA ALA A 56 -6.54 -2.24 -6.42
C ALA A 56 -7.65 -3.14 -6.98
N GLY A 57 -8.50 -2.64 -7.90
CA GLY A 57 -9.56 -3.43 -8.53
C GLY A 57 -10.82 -3.66 -7.70
N ASN A 58 -11.01 -2.92 -6.59
CA ASN A 58 -12.24 -2.99 -5.77
C ASN A 58 -13.37 -2.13 -6.34
N HIS A 59 -13.05 -1.09 -7.10
CA HIS A 59 -14.00 -0.21 -7.77
C HIS A 59 -13.56 0.02 -9.21
N ARG A 60 -14.51 0.23 -10.11
CA ARG A 60 -14.23 0.73 -11.45
C ARG A 60 -14.24 2.25 -11.46
N ALA A 61 -13.33 2.86 -12.23
CA ALA A 61 -13.43 4.27 -12.56
C ALA A 61 -14.64 4.54 -13.44
N ASP A 62 -15.18 5.75 -13.38
CA ASP A 62 -16.25 6.17 -14.30
C ASP A 62 -15.64 6.77 -15.58
N ASP A 63 -14.42 7.34 -15.48
CA ASP A 63 -13.67 7.93 -16.61
C ASP A 63 -12.18 7.98 -16.25
N GLY A 64 -11.31 8.16 -17.26
CA GLY A 64 -9.87 8.20 -17.12
C GLY A 64 -9.21 6.84 -17.35
N GLU A 65 -7.90 6.79 -17.20
CA GLU A 65 -7.11 5.62 -17.55
C GLU A 65 -6.03 5.33 -16.53
N ILE A 66 -5.72 4.05 -16.35
CA ILE A 66 -4.61 3.57 -15.54
C ILE A 66 -3.67 2.78 -16.43
N TYR A 67 -2.37 3.05 -16.29
CA TYR A 67 -1.33 2.31 -16.97
C TYR A 67 -0.40 1.68 -15.94
N LEU A 68 -0.05 0.42 -16.16
CA LEU A 68 0.95 -0.32 -15.39
C LEU A 68 2.08 -0.71 -16.34
N GLU A 69 3.29 -0.20 -16.09
CA GLU A 69 4.46 -0.40 -16.96
C GLU A 69 4.16 -0.06 -18.43
N GLY A 70 3.48 1.07 -18.66
CA GLY A 70 3.10 1.57 -19.99
C GLY A 70 1.93 0.84 -20.66
N LYS A 71 1.35 -0.18 -20.02
CA LYS A 71 0.19 -0.92 -20.54
C LYS A 71 -1.08 -0.42 -19.86
N ARG A 72 -2.09 -0.03 -20.63
CA ARG A 72 -3.40 0.29 -20.09
C ARG A 72 -3.99 -0.93 -19.38
N VAL A 73 -4.47 -0.74 -18.17
CA VAL A 73 -5.10 -1.76 -17.35
C VAL A 73 -6.44 -1.29 -16.82
N GLU A 74 -7.36 -2.22 -16.67
CA GLU A 74 -8.64 -2.03 -15.98
C GLU A 74 -8.90 -3.28 -15.17
N PHE A 75 -8.79 -3.17 -13.85
CA PHE A 75 -8.99 -4.30 -12.96
C PHE A 75 -10.46 -4.36 -12.53
N THR A 76 -11.04 -5.56 -12.63
CA THR A 76 -12.42 -5.83 -12.22
C THR A 76 -12.49 -6.52 -10.85
N SER A 77 -11.35 -6.97 -10.35
CA SER A 77 -11.22 -7.61 -9.03
C SER A 77 -9.83 -7.38 -8.42
N PRO A 78 -9.72 -7.45 -7.07
CA PRO A 78 -8.43 -7.41 -6.39
C PRO A 78 -7.49 -8.57 -6.77
N ALA A 79 -8.05 -9.70 -7.21
CA ALA A 79 -7.26 -10.83 -7.68
C ALA A 79 -6.51 -10.50 -8.97
N GLU A 80 -7.15 -9.80 -9.91
CA GLU A 80 -6.52 -9.34 -11.16
C GLU A 80 -5.41 -8.32 -10.90
N SER A 81 -5.67 -7.32 -10.03
CA SER A 81 -4.67 -6.32 -9.63
C SER A 81 -3.45 -6.99 -9.00
N ARG A 82 -3.68 -7.96 -8.09
CA ARG A 82 -2.60 -8.74 -7.47
C ARG A 82 -1.85 -9.60 -8.50
N ALA A 83 -2.53 -10.24 -9.43
CA ALA A 83 -1.91 -11.03 -10.50
C ALA A 83 -1.03 -10.17 -11.43
N ALA A 84 -1.39 -8.89 -11.62
CA ALA A 84 -0.58 -7.92 -12.34
C ALA A 84 0.65 -7.43 -11.55
N GLY A 85 0.72 -7.75 -10.24
CA GLY A 85 1.85 -7.41 -9.36
C GLY A 85 1.59 -6.20 -8.45
N ILE A 86 0.34 -5.76 -8.28
CA ILE A 86 -0.01 -4.70 -7.34
C ILE A 86 -0.40 -5.34 -6.00
N GLU A 87 0.42 -5.12 -4.98
CA GLU A 87 0.11 -5.56 -3.61
C GLU A 87 -0.47 -4.40 -2.80
N THR A 88 -1.60 -4.66 -2.15
CA THR A 88 -2.32 -3.63 -1.39
C THR A 88 -2.45 -4.02 0.07
N VAL A 89 -2.05 -3.13 0.96
CA VAL A 89 -2.31 -3.18 2.41
C VAL A 89 -3.35 -2.12 2.72
N TYR A 90 -4.54 -2.55 3.14
CA TYR A 90 -5.63 -1.65 3.53
C TYR A 90 -5.56 -1.29 5.00
N GLN A 91 -6.12 -0.16 5.38
CA GLN A 91 -6.25 0.29 6.77
C GLN A 91 -6.89 -0.79 7.67
N ASN A 92 -7.95 -1.43 7.17
CA ASN A 92 -8.59 -2.58 7.80
C ASN A 92 -8.29 -3.84 6.97
N SER A 93 -7.05 -4.30 7.01
CA SER A 93 -6.68 -5.51 6.27
C SER A 93 -7.35 -6.74 6.87
N PRO A 94 -8.12 -7.49 6.07
CA PRO A 94 -8.82 -8.66 6.58
C PRO A 94 -7.81 -9.74 6.99
N VAL A 95 -7.92 -10.20 8.23
CA VAL A 95 -7.23 -11.38 8.75
C VAL A 95 -8.25 -12.44 9.10
N CYS A 96 -7.89 -13.70 8.91
CA CYS A 96 -8.70 -14.82 9.37
C CYS A 96 -8.42 -15.04 10.86
N GLU A 97 -9.30 -14.54 11.73
CA GLU A 97 -9.09 -14.53 13.18
C GLU A 97 -8.91 -15.94 13.78
N ASN A 98 -9.63 -16.94 13.22
CA ASN A 98 -9.57 -18.33 13.66
C ASN A 98 -8.37 -19.10 13.11
N ALA A 99 -7.61 -18.51 12.19
CA ALA A 99 -6.41 -19.13 11.63
C ALA A 99 -5.15 -18.65 12.37
N SER A 100 -4.10 -19.47 12.33
CA SER A 100 -2.82 -19.12 12.93
C SER A 100 -2.12 -17.98 12.21
N VAL A 101 -1.14 -17.34 12.86
CA VAL A 101 -0.24 -16.34 12.23
C VAL A 101 0.36 -16.91 10.95
N SER A 102 0.88 -18.14 10.98
CA SER A 102 1.47 -18.77 9.80
C SER A 102 0.46 -19.00 8.68
N ALA A 103 -0.75 -19.44 9.00
CA ALA A 103 -1.81 -19.62 8.01
C ALA A 103 -2.23 -18.28 7.38
N ASN A 104 -2.41 -17.24 8.20
CA ASN A 104 -2.68 -15.88 7.70
C ASN A 104 -1.56 -15.35 6.81
N PHE A 105 -0.31 -15.61 7.17
CA PHE A 105 0.85 -15.18 6.39
C PHE A 105 0.84 -15.77 4.97
N PHE A 106 0.42 -17.02 4.83
CA PHE A 106 0.41 -17.76 3.57
C PHE A 106 -0.95 -17.80 2.86
N ILE A 107 -2.00 -17.12 3.35
CA ILE A 107 -3.32 -17.12 2.71
C ILE A 107 -3.21 -16.77 1.21
N GLY A 108 -3.67 -17.70 0.37
CA GLY A 108 -3.65 -17.60 -1.09
C GLY A 108 -2.27 -17.82 -1.72
N ARG A 109 -1.27 -18.25 -0.92
CA ARG A 109 0.10 -18.60 -1.36
C ARG A 109 0.63 -19.79 -0.57
N GLU A 110 -0.26 -20.73 -0.23
CA GLU A 110 0.06 -21.89 0.59
C GLU A 110 1.11 -22.77 -0.06
N LEU A 111 2.10 -23.21 0.74
CA LEU A 111 3.09 -24.16 0.29
C LEU A 111 2.50 -25.58 0.34
N CYS A 112 2.31 -26.18 -0.83
CA CYS A 112 1.76 -27.53 -0.96
C CYS A 112 2.81 -28.53 -1.42
N GLY A 113 2.74 -29.75 -0.88
CA GLY A 113 3.43 -30.91 -1.41
C GLY A 113 2.62 -31.52 -2.57
N ARG A 114 3.29 -31.98 -3.63
CA ARG A 114 2.66 -32.73 -4.69
C ARG A 114 2.52 -34.18 -4.27
N PHE A 115 1.32 -34.58 -3.86
CA PHE A 115 0.91 -35.99 -3.85
C PHE A 115 -0.01 -36.23 -5.06
N PRO A 116 -0.01 -37.44 -5.65
CA PRO A 116 -0.72 -37.68 -6.91
C PRO A 116 -2.22 -37.38 -6.90
N MET A 117 -2.86 -37.37 -5.73
CA MET A 117 -4.29 -37.10 -5.58
C MET A 117 -4.65 -36.02 -4.55
N PHE A 118 -3.68 -35.49 -3.77
CA PHE A 118 -3.95 -34.55 -2.69
C PHE A 118 -2.89 -33.45 -2.61
N HIS A 119 -3.35 -32.20 -2.40
CA HIS A 119 -2.46 -31.10 -2.06
C HIS A 119 -2.31 -31.04 -0.54
N VAL A 120 -1.18 -31.53 0.00
CA VAL A 120 -0.89 -31.52 1.41
C VAL A 120 -0.11 -30.27 1.77
N LEU A 121 -0.61 -29.47 2.73
CA LEU A 121 0.07 -28.28 3.20
C LEU A 121 1.42 -28.61 3.86
N LYS A 122 2.45 -27.87 3.48
CA LYS A 122 3.79 -27.97 4.12
C LYS A 122 3.86 -27.05 5.34
N GLU A 123 3.02 -27.28 6.32
CA GLU A 123 2.87 -26.40 7.49
C GLU A 123 4.19 -26.09 8.20
N ARG A 124 5.08 -27.08 8.38
CA ARG A 124 6.40 -26.86 9.02
C ARG A 124 7.27 -25.86 8.25
N ALA A 125 7.24 -25.93 6.91
CA ALA A 125 7.97 -25.00 6.06
C ALA A 125 7.38 -23.60 6.16
N MET A 126 6.05 -23.47 6.08
CA MET A 126 5.32 -22.21 6.24
C MET A 126 5.62 -21.58 7.61
N GLN A 127 5.55 -22.34 8.70
CA GLN A 127 5.87 -21.87 10.05
C GLN A 127 7.32 -21.40 10.20
N LYS A 128 8.27 -22.12 9.59
CA LYS A 128 9.70 -21.74 9.61
C LYS A 128 9.93 -20.41 8.90
N GLU A 129 9.33 -20.24 7.73
CA GLU A 129 9.47 -19.03 6.93
C GLU A 129 8.77 -17.83 7.58
N THR A 130 7.55 -18.00 8.08
CA THR A 130 6.84 -16.97 8.84
C THR A 130 7.67 -16.52 10.05
N ARG A 131 8.25 -17.46 10.82
CA ARG A 131 9.08 -17.11 11.98
C ARG A 131 10.29 -16.27 11.57
N LYS A 132 10.94 -16.62 10.48
CA LYS A 132 12.07 -15.85 9.95
C LYS A 132 11.66 -14.40 9.67
N VAL A 133 10.58 -14.20 8.92
CA VAL A 133 10.10 -12.86 8.58
C VAL A 133 9.70 -12.06 9.82
N MET A 134 9.00 -12.69 10.78
CA MET A 134 8.62 -12.02 12.04
C MET A 134 9.86 -11.58 12.83
N THR A 135 10.92 -12.39 12.84
CA THR A 135 12.19 -12.06 13.50
C THR A 135 12.92 -10.93 12.76
N ASP A 136 13.06 -11.03 11.44
CA ASP A 136 13.77 -10.04 10.63
C ASP A 136 13.10 -8.66 10.71
N MET A 137 11.77 -8.63 10.85
CA MET A 137 10.98 -7.40 10.98
C MET A 137 10.77 -6.93 12.42
N VAL A 138 11.31 -7.67 13.40
CA VAL A 138 11.11 -7.37 14.84
C VAL A 138 9.62 -7.33 15.23
N ILE A 139 8.82 -8.19 14.60
CA ILE A 139 7.39 -8.34 14.92
C ILE A 139 7.25 -9.30 16.10
N ASN A 140 6.79 -8.78 17.23
CA ASN A 140 6.64 -9.57 18.44
C ASN A 140 5.26 -10.26 18.46
N VAL A 141 5.25 -11.57 18.17
CA VAL A 141 4.08 -12.45 18.31
C VAL A 141 4.42 -13.61 19.26
N PRO A 142 3.47 -14.07 20.11
CA PRO A 142 3.75 -15.16 21.05
C PRO A 142 4.22 -16.43 20.36
N SER A 143 3.61 -16.79 19.24
CA SER A 143 3.97 -17.93 18.40
C SER A 143 3.35 -17.78 17.00
N VAL A 144 4.05 -18.30 15.98
CA VAL A 144 3.48 -18.38 14.62
C VAL A 144 2.29 -19.36 14.51
N LYS A 145 2.04 -20.14 15.57
CA LYS A 145 0.88 -21.03 15.70
C LYS A 145 -0.30 -20.37 16.42
N THR A 146 -0.09 -19.22 17.06
CA THR A 146 -1.17 -18.48 17.75
C THR A 146 -2.23 -18.07 16.76
N GLN A 147 -3.51 -18.20 17.13
CA GLN A 147 -4.62 -17.67 16.35
C GLN A 147 -4.56 -16.14 16.32
N VAL A 148 -4.77 -15.54 15.14
CA VAL A 148 -4.64 -14.10 14.95
C VAL A 148 -5.69 -13.33 15.74
N GLY A 149 -6.85 -13.91 15.98
CA GLY A 149 -7.90 -13.33 16.84
C GLY A 149 -7.46 -13.05 18.28
N LEU A 150 -6.46 -13.76 18.79
CA LEU A 150 -5.90 -13.59 20.15
C LEU A 150 -4.82 -12.48 20.20
N LEU A 151 -4.47 -11.88 19.08
CA LEU A 151 -3.43 -10.87 18.98
C LEU A 151 -4.01 -9.45 19.11
N SER A 152 -3.18 -8.50 19.54
CA SER A 152 -3.53 -7.08 19.53
C SER A 152 -3.74 -6.56 18.10
N GLY A 153 -4.45 -5.44 17.95
CA GLY A 153 -4.63 -4.79 16.65
C GLY A 153 -3.32 -4.48 15.95
N GLY A 154 -2.33 -3.97 16.69
CA GLY A 154 -0.99 -3.69 16.18
C GLY A 154 -0.26 -4.96 15.70
N GLN A 155 -0.33 -6.06 16.46
CA GLN A 155 0.26 -7.33 16.04
C GLN A 155 -0.39 -7.87 14.76
N ARG A 156 -1.72 -7.75 14.63
CA ARG A 156 -2.45 -8.13 13.39
C ARG A 156 -1.97 -7.30 12.19
N GLN A 157 -1.86 -6.00 12.36
CA GLN A 157 -1.37 -5.10 11.30
C GLN A 157 0.08 -5.38 10.93
N ALA A 158 0.94 -5.67 11.91
CA ALA A 158 2.33 -6.04 11.67
C ALA A 158 2.48 -7.33 10.86
N ILE A 159 1.58 -8.33 11.06
CA ILE A 159 1.55 -9.57 10.26
C ILE A 159 1.19 -9.24 8.80
N VAL A 160 0.23 -8.35 8.57
CA VAL A 160 -0.17 -7.94 7.21
C VAL A 160 0.97 -7.23 6.50
N LEU A 161 1.66 -6.33 7.19
CA LEU A 161 2.86 -5.68 6.66
C LEU A 161 3.98 -6.70 6.39
N GLY A 162 4.19 -7.66 7.30
CA GLY A 162 5.16 -8.74 7.12
C GLY A 162 4.89 -9.56 5.86
N ARG A 163 3.63 -9.88 5.59
CA ARG A 163 3.22 -10.52 4.33
C ARG A 163 3.63 -9.70 3.13
N PHE A 164 3.28 -8.41 3.15
CA PHE A 164 3.59 -7.51 2.06
C PHE A 164 5.10 -7.44 1.80
N PHE A 165 5.90 -7.20 2.83
CA PHE A 165 7.35 -7.11 2.69
C PHE A 165 8.03 -8.40 2.22
N HIS A 166 7.45 -9.56 2.58
CA HIS A 166 7.99 -10.85 2.17
C HIS A 166 7.65 -11.23 0.73
N TRP A 167 6.38 -11.04 0.35
CA TRP A 167 5.91 -11.45 -0.97
C TRP A 167 6.26 -10.46 -2.07
N GLY A 168 6.37 -9.18 -1.71
CA GLY A 168 6.67 -8.13 -2.66
C GLY A 168 5.64 -8.00 -3.78
N GLY A 169 5.98 -7.20 -4.76
CA GLY A 169 5.18 -6.95 -5.96
C GLY A 169 5.94 -6.02 -6.90
N LYS A 170 5.29 -5.59 -7.97
CA LYS A 170 5.80 -4.54 -8.86
C LYS A 170 5.48 -3.14 -8.32
N LEU A 171 4.40 -3.02 -7.57
CA LEU A 171 3.90 -1.80 -6.96
C LEU A 171 3.26 -2.12 -5.61
N ALA A 172 3.55 -1.28 -4.62
CA ALA A 172 2.95 -1.32 -3.30
C ALA A 172 1.92 -0.20 -3.11
N LEU A 173 0.73 -0.53 -2.63
CA LEU A 173 -0.27 0.41 -2.18
C LEU A 173 -0.47 0.22 -0.67
N LEU A 174 -0.10 1.20 0.14
CA LEU A 174 -0.17 1.12 1.60
C LEU A 174 -1.16 2.18 2.12
N ASP A 175 -2.37 1.75 2.50
CA ASP A 175 -3.43 2.64 3.00
C ASP A 175 -3.41 2.65 4.53
N GLU A 176 -2.92 3.75 5.12
CA GLU A 176 -2.78 3.96 6.57
C GLU A 176 -2.12 2.77 7.30
N PRO A 177 -0.96 2.30 6.85
CA PRO A 177 -0.40 1.02 7.29
C PRO A 177 0.02 1.01 8.77
N PHE A 178 0.13 2.17 9.41
CA PHE A 178 0.61 2.33 10.78
C PHE A 178 -0.46 2.78 11.78
N ALA A 179 -1.73 2.96 11.36
CA ALA A 179 -2.78 3.55 12.20
C ALA A 179 -3.04 2.79 13.52
N ALA A 180 -2.80 1.47 13.55
CA ALA A 180 -3.02 0.63 14.73
C ALA A 180 -1.71 0.17 15.41
N LEU A 181 -0.55 0.66 14.94
CA LEU A 181 0.77 0.25 15.45
C LEU A 181 1.26 1.17 16.57
N GLY A 182 2.06 0.60 17.48
CA GLY A 182 2.82 1.38 18.44
C GLY A 182 3.99 2.14 17.77
N VAL A 183 4.62 3.03 18.54
CA VAL A 183 5.70 3.90 18.02
C VAL A 183 6.89 3.09 17.50
N ALA A 184 7.28 2.01 18.22
CA ALA A 184 8.42 1.18 17.83
C ALA A 184 8.15 0.40 16.54
N GLU A 185 6.96 -0.19 16.42
CA GLU A 185 6.52 -0.92 15.24
C GLU A 185 6.40 -0.01 14.02
N SER A 186 5.82 1.19 14.20
CA SER A 186 5.70 2.19 13.13
C SER A 186 7.09 2.61 12.62
N LYS A 187 8.04 2.88 13.54
CA LYS A 187 9.42 3.23 13.18
C LYS A 187 10.12 2.13 12.38
N ASN A 188 9.92 0.87 12.76
CA ASN A 188 10.45 -0.26 12.00
C ASN A 188 9.79 -0.36 10.61
N GLY A 189 8.46 -0.23 10.53
CA GLY A 189 7.75 -0.23 9.26
C GLY A 189 8.21 0.86 8.30
N LEU A 190 8.41 2.09 8.80
CA LEU A 190 8.95 3.21 8.01
C LEU A 190 10.36 2.90 7.48
N ARG A 191 11.23 2.30 8.31
CA ARG A 191 12.55 1.86 7.87
C ARG A 191 12.47 0.86 6.71
N PHE A 192 11.56 -0.13 6.80
CA PHE A 192 11.36 -1.11 5.72
C PHE A 192 10.82 -0.48 4.45
N ILE A 193 9.88 0.45 4.53
CA ILE A 193 9.39 1.20 3.36
C ILE A 193 10.56 1.91 2.66
N LYS A 194 11.40 2.61 3.42
CA LYS A 194 12.57 3.30 2.88
C LYS A 194 13.56 2.33 2.22
N GLU A 195 13.80 1.19 2.84
CA GLU A 195 14.68 0.15 2.31
C GLU A 195 14.13 -0.45 1.01
N LEU A 196 12.84 -0.76 0.94
CA LEU A 196 12.22 -1.28 -0.29
C LEU A 196 12.22 -0.25 -1.42
N GLY A 197 11.93 1.02 -1.14
CA GLY A 197 12.05 2.11 -2.11
C GLY A 197 13.47 2.22 -2.66
N SER A 198 14.49 2.18 -1.78
CA SER A 198 15.91 2.23 -2.21
C SER A 198 16.33 1.02 -3.06
N ARG A 199 15.66 -0.12 -2.91
CA ARG A 199 15.85 -1.31 -3.75
C ARG A 199 15.07 -1.25 -5.07
N GLY A 200 14.34 -0.16 -5.32
CA GLY A 200 13.65 0.11 -6.56
C GLY A 200 12.17 -0.30 -6.58
N LEU A 201 11.57 -0.74 -5.45
CA LEU A 201 10.14 -0.98 -5.38
C LEU A 201 9.38 0.35 -5.34
N PRO A 202 8.48 0.64 -6.29
CA PRO A 202 7.61 1.79 -6.20
C PRO A 202 6.53 1.57 -5.13
N ILE A 203 6.29 2.59 -4.31
CA ILE A 203 5.36 2.54 -3.18
C ILE A 203 4.46 3.76 -3.20
N VAL A 204 3.15 3.58 -3.08
CA VAL A 204 2.19 4.64 -2.78
C VAL A 204 1.80 4.51 -1.32
N LEU A 205 2.26 5.44 -0.49
CA LEU A 205 1.97 5.51 0.93
C LEU A 205 0.87 6.53 1.17
N ILE A 206 -0.31 6.06 1.57
CA ILE A 206 -1.39 6.93 2.03
C ILE A 206 -1.26 7.06 3.53
N THR A 207 -1.18 8.29 3.99
CA THR A 207 -1.20 8.60 5.41
C THR A 207 -1.71 10.02 5.64
N HIS A 208 -2.37 10.24 6.78
CA HIS A 208 -2.68 11.56 7.30
C HIS A 208 -1.54 12.10 8.19
N ASN A 209 -0.57 11.25 8.54
CA ASN A 209 0.59 11.66 9.32
C ASN A 209 1.70 12.17 8.39
N ILE A 210 1.84 13.49 8.34
CA ILE A 210 2.81 14.19 7.49
C ILE A 210 4.25 13.82 7.88
N GLU A 211 4.53 13.60 9.18
CA GLU A 211 5.87 13.21 9.63
C GLU A 211 6.29 11.86 9.04
N TYR A 212 5.36 10.90 8.90
CA TYR A 212 5.66 9.63 8.25
C TYR A 212 6.00 9.81 6.78
N ALA A 213 5.23 10.65 6.07
CA ALA A 213 5.52 10.95 4.68
C ALA A 213 6.89 11.61 4.51
N LEU A 214 7.20 12.63 5.32
CA LEU A 214 8.49 13.33 5.29
C LEU A 214 9.68 12.42 5.59
N GLN A 215 9.50 11.37 6.39
CA GLN A 215 10.58 10.44 6.73
C GLN A 215 10.93 9.47 5.59
N VAL A 216 9.97 9.06 4.75
CA VAL A 216 10.18 7.95 3.82
C VAL A 216 9.85 8.28 2.37
N ALA A 217 8.97 9.24 2.09
CA ALA A 217 8.61 9.61 0.74
C ALA A 217 9.70 10.45 0.06
N ASN A 218 9.83 10.32 -1.24
CA ASN A 218 10.65 11.22 -2.07
C ASN A 218 9.77 12.12 -2.94
N LYS A 219 8.52 11.72 -3.19
CA LYS A 219 7.52 12.51 -3.92
C LYS A 219 6.23 12.60 -3.11
N PHE A 220 5.42 13.61 -3.39
CA PHE A 220 4.08 13.73 -2.81
C PHE A 220 3.03 14.09 -3.86
N VAL A 221 1.81 13.67 -3.59
CA VAL A 221 0.59 14.13 -4.25
C VAL A 221 -0.43 14.44 -3.16
N ILE A 222 -0.98 15.63 -3.17
CA ILE A 222 -2.03 16.06 -2.24
C ILE A 222 -3.37 16.00 -2.95
N LEU A 223 -4.31 15.22 -2.39
CA LEU A 223 -5.70 15.23 -2.82
C LEU A 223 -6.54 16.13 -1.92
N ARG A 224 -7.38 16.95 -2.52
CA ARG A 224 -8.38 17.77 -1.85
C ARG A 224 -9.66 17.83 -2.68
N HIS A 225 -10.79 17.44 -2.07
CA HIS A 225 -12.12 17.42 -2.73
C HIS A 225 -12.14 16.69 -4.08
N GLY A 226 -11.39 15.60 -4.21
CA GLY A 226 -11.32 14.78 -5.43
C GLY A 226 -10.40 15.33 -6.52
N LEU A 227 -9.63 16.38 -6.27
CA LEU A 227 -8.67 17.00 -7.18
C LEU A 227 -7.26 16.91 -6.62
N VAL A 228 -6.25 16.97 -7.50
CA VAL A 228 -4.85 17.15 -7.12
C VAL A 228 -4.65 18.62 -6.75
N ALA A 229 -4.40 18.90 -5.46
CA ALA A 229 -4.16 20.25 -4.95
C ALA A 229 -2.68 20.64 -4.95
N GLY A 230 -1.78 19.66 -5.02
CA GLY A 230 -0.34 19.87 -5.11
C GLY A 230 0.39 18.55 -5.38
N LYS A 231 1.55 18.62 -6.01
CA LYS A 231 2.46 17.50 -6.23
C LYS A 231 3.90 18.01 -6.40
N GLY A 232 4.86 17.20 -6.00
CA GLY A 232 6.28 17.58 -6.10
C GLY A 232 7.22 16.62 -5.38
N LEU A 233 8.46 17.07 -5.19
CA LEU A 233 9.45 16.37 -4.39
C LEU A 233 9.30 16.74 -2.90
N ILE A 234 9.44 15.76 -2.03
CA ILE A 234 9.41 16.01 -0.57
C ILE A 234 10.57 16.90 -0.12
N ALA A 235 11.70 16.83 -0.82
CA ALA A 235 12.87 17.65 -0.50
C ALA A 235 12.67 19.16 -0.72
N ASP A 236 11.66 19.54 -1.51
CA ASP A 236 11.41 20.93 -1.92
C ASP A 236 10.31 21.60 -1.08
N VAL A 237 9.75 20.90 -0.08
CA VAL A 237 8.63 21.39 0.74
C VAL A 237 8.85 21.18 2.22
N THR A 238 8.28 22.09 3.01
CA THR A 238 8.24 22.00 4.47
C THR A 238 6.95 21.32 4.95
N ALA A 239 6.93 20.88 6.22
CA ALA A 239 5.72 20.34 6.83
C ALA A 239 4.56 21.36 6.82
N ASP A 240 4.84 22.64 7.09
CA ASP A 240 3.84 23.70 7.13
C ASP A 240 3.22 23.97 5.76
N GLU A 241 4.03 23.90 4.69
CA GLU A 241 3.54 24.02 3.32
C GLU A 241 2.62 22.84 2.93
N LEU A 242 3.00 21.59 3.30
CA LEU A 242 2.13 20.43 3.09
C LEU A 242 0.81 20.58 3.84
N VAL A 243 0.83 21.02 5.11
CA VAL A 243 -0.39 21.31 5.88
C VAL A 243 -1.23 22.36 5.18
N SER A 244 -0.61 23.45 4.73
CA SER A 244 -1.29 24.55 4.06
C SER A 244 -1.96 24.12 2.75
N MET A 245 -1.32 23.25 1.96
CA MET A 245 -1.92 22.69 0.74
C MET A 245 -3.07 21.73 1.05
N ILE A 246 -2.94 20.89 2.11
CA ILE A 246 -4.01 19.97 2.55
C ILE A 246 -5.24 20.74 3.00
N THR A 247 -5.05 21.76 3.83
CA THR A 247 -6.15 22.58 4.39
C THR A 247 -6.70 23.61 3.40
N GLY A 248 -5.93 23.94 2.38
CA GLY A 248 -6.30 24.92 1.36
C GLY A 248 -5.99 26.36 1.75
N ALA A 249 -5.12 26.58 2.71
CA ALA A 249 -4.62 27.91 3.06
C ALA A 249 -3.73 28.51 1.96
N ILE A 250 -3.09 27.67 1.15
CA ILE A 250 -2.33 28.03 -0.07
C ILE A 250 -2.85 27.18 -1.22
N ASN A 251 -3.24 27.82 -2.33
CA ASN A 251 -3.46 27.17 -3.63
C ASN A 251 -2.17 27.34 -4.44
N VAL A 252 -1.52 26.25 -4.81
CA VAL A 252 -0.36 26.22 -5.71
C VAL A 252 -0.82 25.93 -7.13
#